data_1a6aeeb56e3108527d1f3d3c63835310
#
_entry.id   1a6aeeb56e3108527d1f3d3c63835310
#
_cell.length_a   1.000
_cell.length_b   1.000
_cell.length_c   1.000
_cell.angle_alpha   90.00
_cell.angle_beta   90.00
_cell.angle_gamma   90.00
#
_symmetry.space_group_name_H-M   'P 1'
#
loop_
_entity.id
_entity.type
_entity.pdbx_description
1 polymer ?
#
loop_
_entity_poly.entity_id
_entity_poly.type
_entity_poly.pdbx_seq_one_letter_code
_entity_poly.pdbx_strand_id
1 'polypeptide(L)'
;MVKIRRSCFLVAVAAAALVSCRASAPGSAEARLVAEVKRETIGGRNMANPLPDTAETQKTGAEHFQHHCQICHGLDGHNTGVPFAAQMSPPVADLGDKSVQSYSDGQLKWIIQNGIRFTGMPGWNGILEDNEQWAIIHYIRHLPTKGALGPPPVFSEAEEQHHHAEEGARSGQEHEHSREQPHSQPEHKH
;
A
#
# COMPACT_ATOMS: atom_id res chain seq x y z
N MET A 1 43.61 36.21 6.97
CA MET A 1 42.59 36.11 5.91
C MET A 1 42.38 34.68 5.35
N VAL A 2 43.39 33.81 5.31
CA VAL A 2 43.29 32.42 4.76
C VAL A 2 42.42 31.50 5.59
N LYS A 3 42.38 31.60 6.92
CA LYS A 3 41.58 30.72 7.79
C LYS A 3 40.06 30.92 7.64
N ILE A 4 39.58 32.13 7.41
CA ILE A 4 38.15 32.45 7.25
C ILE A 4 37.62 31.86 5.92
N ARG A 5 38.41 31.95 4.84
CA ARG A 5 38.01 31.37 3.53
C ARG A 5 37.89 29.86 3.56
N ARG A 6 38.76 29.15 4.32
CA ARG A 6 38.68 27.69 4.50
C ARG A 6 37.43 27.27 5.30
N SER A 7 37.09 28.02 6.38
CA SER A 7 35.87 27.73 7.16
C SER A 7 34.60 27.94 6.35
N CYS A 8 34.51 29.03 5.57
CA CYS A 8 33.32 29.24 4.69
C CYS A 8 33.19 28.17 3.63
N PHE A 9 34.31 27.67 3.07
CA PHE A 9 34.28 26.61 2.08
C PHE A 9 33.81 25.27 2.67
N LEU A 10 34.23 24.90 3.85
CA LEU A 10 33.79 23.70 4.57
C LEU A 10 32.31 23.75 4.93
N VAL A 11 31.82 24.92 5.38
CA VAL A 11 30.39 25.11 5.66
C VAL A 11 29.55 25.03 4.38
N ALA A 12 30.03 25.61 3.28
CA ALA A 12 29.31 25.51 1.99
C ALA A 12 29.26 24.07 1.45
N VAL A 13 30.34 23.29 1.59
CA VAL A 13 30.40 21.87 1.20
C VAL A 13 29.49 21.04 2.10
N ALA A 14 29.47 21.28 3.41
CA ALA A 14 28.57 20.61 4.34
C ALA A 14 27.09 20.94 4.05
N ALA A 15 26.77 22.20 3.75
CA ALA A 15 25.43 22.62 3.37
C ALA A 15 24.98 21.98 2.02
N ALA A 16 25.89 21.92 1.05
CA ALA A 16 25.62 21.24 -0.22
C ALA A 16 25.37 19.72 -0.05
N ALA A 17 26.12 19.08 0.86
CA ALA A 17 25.91 17.67 1.20
C ALA A 17 24.54 17.41 1.87
N LEU A 18 24.05 18.33 2.69
CA LEU A 18 22.74 18.21 3.35
C LEU A 18 21.56 18.40 2.36
N VAL A 19 21.75 19.20 1.31
CA VAL A 19 20.73 19.38 0.26
C VAL A 19 20.65 18.16 -0.65
N SER A 20 21.72 17.37 -0.75
CA SER A 20 21.77 16.12 -1.57
C SER A 20 20.99 14.94 -0.98
N CYS A 21 20.52 15.04 0.27
CA CYS A 21 19.77 13.95 0.93
C CYS A 21 18.26 13.92 0.57
N ARG A 22 17.81 14.66 -0.43
CA ARG A 22 16.47 14.42 -0.99
C ARG A 22 16.52 13.17 -1.86
N ALA A 23 16.00 12.06 -1.35
CA ALA A 23 15.76 10.87 -2.14
C ALA A 23 14.77 11.24 -3.26
N SER A 24 15.28 11.47 -4.47
CA SER A 24 14.46 11.57 -5.67
C SER A 24 14.03 10.16 -6.09
N ALA A 25 12.86 10.04 -6.69
CA ALA A 25 12.46 8.78 -7.30
C ALA A 25 13.55 8.32 -8.29
N PRO A 26 13.89 7.01 -8.31
CA PRO A 26 14.94 6.50 -9.17
C PRO A 26 14.64 6.80 -10.64
N GLY A 27 15.66 7.16 -11.41
CA GLY A 27 15.54 7.37 -12.84
C GLY A 27 15.16 6.07 -13.56
N SER A 28 14.58 6.18 -14.77
CA SER A 28 14.10 5.01 -15.52
C SER A 28 15.19 3.96 -15.80
N ALA A 29 16.44 4.38 -15.99
CA ALA A 29 17.57 3.48 -16.18
C ALA A 29 17.96 2.74 -14.88
N GLU A 30 17.97 3.45 -13.76
CA GLU A 30 18.22 2.88 -12.43
C GLU A 30 17.11 1.91 -12.03
N ALA A 31 15.86 2.28 -12.25
CA ALA A 31 14.71 1.41 -11.99
C ALA A 31 14.78 0.11 -12.80
N ARG A 32 15.21 0.17 -14.08
CA ARG A 32 15.41 -1.03 -14.93
C ARG A 32 16.53 -1.90 -14.42
N LEU A 33 17.67 -1.32 -14.04
CA LEU A 33 18.80 -2.06 -13.49
C LEU A 33 18.42 -2.77 -12.19
N VAL A 34 17.75 -2.07 -11.27
CA VAL A 34 17.28 -2.65 -10.02
C VAL A 34 16.26 -3.76 -10.28
N ALA A 35 15.34 -3.59 -11.24
CA ALA A 35 14.38 -4.63 -11.61
C ALA A 35 15.08 -5.88 -12.14
N GLU A 36 16.12 -5.73 -12.97
CA GLU A 36 16.89 -6.85 -13.53
C GLU A 36 17.68 -7.57 -12.42
N VAL A 37 18.37 -6.83 -11.55
CA VAL A 37 19.08 -7.41 -10.41
C VAL A 37 18.11 -8.16 -9.49
N LYS A 38 16.93 -7.60 -9.20
CA LYS A 38 15.90 -8.30 -8.42
C LYS A 38 15.45 -9.60 -9.10
N ARG A 39 15.23 -9.56 -10.41
CA ARG A 39 14.82 -10.74 -11.17
C ARG A 39 15.86 -11.86 -11.11
N GLU A 40 17.15 -11.53 -11.15
CA GLU A 40 18.23 -12.50 -11.05
C GLU A 40 18.45 -13.00 -9.61
N THR A 41 18.18 -12.19 -8.60
CA THR A 41 18.40 -12.53 -7.17
C THR A 41 17.22 -13.21 -6.51
N ILE A 42 16.00 -13.06 -7.03
CA ILE A 42 14.81 -13.76 -6.51
C ILE A 42 14.92 -15.25 -6.89
N GLY A 43 14.84 -16.12 -5.88
CA GLY A 43 14.89 -17.56 -6.06
C GLY A 43 13.62 -18.12 -6.73
N GLY A 44 13.59 -19.45 -6.91
CA GLY A 44 12.42 -20.16 -7.42
C GLY A 44 12.22 -20.14 -8.94
N ARG A 45 13.13 -19.53 -9.72
CA ARG A 45 12.99 -19.36 -11.19
C ARG A 45 12.62 -20.65 -11.93
N ASN A 46 13.17 -21.77 -11.52
CA ASN A 46 12.98 -23.07 -12.16
C ASN A 46 11.83 -23.89 -11.55
N MET A 47 11.09 -23.34 -10.58
CA MET A 47 9.94 -24.01 -9.99
C MET A 47 8.73 -23.76 -10.87
N ALA A 48 8.05 -24.83 -11.25
CA ALA A 48 6.76 -24.78 -11.93
C ALA A 48 5.63 -24.89 -10.92
N ASN A 49 4.50 -24.22 -11.17
CA ASN A 49 3.30 -24.41 -10.37
C ASN A 49 2.77 -25.85 -10.58
N PRO A 50 2.69 -26.67 -9.53
CA PRO A 50 2.21 -28.04 -9.67
C PRO A 50 0.68 -28.14 -9.79
N LEU A 51 -0.05 -27.07 -9.45
CA LEU A 51 -1.50 -27.06 -9.54
C LEU A 51 -1.97 -26.74 -10.96
N PRO A 52 -3.03 -27.37 -11.45
CA PRO A 52 -3.62 -27.02 -12.74
C PRO A 52 -4.26 -25.63 -12.67
N ASP A 53 -4.15 -24.87 -13.76
CA ASP A 53 -4.80 -23.58 -13.90
C ASP A 53 -6.28 -23.77 -14.26
N THR A 54 -7.13 -23.86 -13.25
CA THR A 54 -8.57 -24.06 -13.36
C THR A 54 -9.34 -22.99 -12.59
N ALA A 55 -10.61 -22.79 -12.94
CA ALA A 55 -11.48 -21.87 -12.21
C ALA A 55 -11.57 -22.20 -10.71
N GLU A 56 -11.50 -23.48 -10.34
CA GLU A 56 -11.50 -23.91 -8.95
C GLU A 56 -10.22 -23.50 -8.22
N THR A 57 -9.06 -23.75 -8.84
CA THR A 57 -7.77 -23.35 -8.26
C THR A 57 -7.64 -21.82 -8.15
N GLN A 58 -8.12 -21.08 -9.17
CA GLN A 58 -8.16 -19.62 -9.14
C GLN A 58 -9.08 -19.12 -8.02
N LYS A 59 -10.24 -19.74 -7.81
CA LYS A 59 -11.17 -19.41 -6.74
C LYS A 59 -10.53 -19.65 -5.37
N THR A 60 -9.92 -20.80 -5.14
CA THR A 60 -9.18 -21.10 -3.91
C THR A 60 -8.08 -20.07 -3.67
N GLY A 61 -7.35 -19.71 -4.72
CA GLY A 61 -6.34 -18.66 -4.66
C GLY A 61 -6.91 -17.29 -4.28
N ALA A 62 -8.08 -16.93 -4.83
CA ALA A 62 -8.80 -15.71 -4.49
C ALA A 62 -9.20 -15.67 -3.01
N GLU A 63 -9.72 -16.77 -2.48
CA GLU A 63 -10.11 -16.90 -1.08
C GLU A 63 -8.93 -16.66 -0.14
N HIS A 64 -7.81 -17.35 -0.35
CA HIS A 64 -6.60 -17.14 0.44
C HIS A 64 -5.99 -15.74 0.26
N PHE A 65 -6.03 -15.19 -0.95
CA PHE A 65 -5.60 -13.82 -1.22
C PHE A 65 -6.42 -12.80 -0.46
N GLN A 66 -7.74 -12.96 -0.42
CA GLN A 66 -8.64 -12.10 0.34
C GLN A 66 -8.41 -12.20 1.84
N HIS A 67 -8.05 -13.35 2.38
CA HIS A 67 -7.76 -13.48 3.80
C HIS A 67 -6.42 -12.88 4.22
N HIS A 68 -5.41 -12.93 3.37
CA HIS A 68 -4.03 -12.67 3.79
C HIS A 68 -3.36 -11.49 3.08
N CYS A 69 -3.78 -11.17 1.85
CA CYS A 69 -3.07 -10.22 0.98
C CYS A 69 -3.83 -8.91 0.76
N GLN A 70 -5.17 -8.93 0.81
CA GLN A 70 -6.03 -7.79 0.48
C GLN A 70 -5.74 -6.54 1.29
N ILE A 71 -5.31 -6.70 2.55
CA ILE A 71 -5.03 -5.57 3.44
C ILE A 71 -3.99 -4.59 2.86
N CYS A 72 -3.05 -5.12 2.06
CA CYS A 72 -2.02 -4.32 1.39
C CYS A 72 -2.25 -4.20 -0.12
N HIS A 73 -2.74 -5.27 -0.77
CA HIS A 73 -2.82 -5.32 -2.23
C HIS A 73 -4.21 -5.02 -2.79
N GLY A 74 -5.20 -4.71 -1.94
CA GLY A 74 -6.60 -4.58 -2.37
C GLY A 74 -7.22 -5.94 -2.73
N LEU A 75 -8.54 -5.98 -2.89
CA LEU A 75 -9.23 -7.22 -3.27
C LEU A 75 -8.83 -7.70 -4.66
N ASP A 76 -8.56 -6.77 -5.54
CA ASP A 76 -8.24 -6.97 -6.96
C ASP A 76 -6.74 -7.08 -7.27
N GLY A 77 -5.87 -6.98 -6.26
CA GLY A 77 -4.41 -7.01 -6.44
C GLY A 77 -3.80 -5.70 -6.98
N HIS A 78 -4.62 -4.66 -7.18
CA HIS A 78 -4.23 -3.37 -7.75
C HIS A 78 -4.14 -2.25 -6.71
N ASN A 79 -4.09 -2.59 -5.42
CA ASN A 79 -4.09 -1.66 -4.29
C ASN A 79 -5.36 -0.79 -4.22
N THR A 80 -6.45 -1.20 -4.87
CA THR A 80 -7.71 -0.45 -4.89
C THR A 80 -8.26 -0.28 -3.49
N GLY A 81 -8.51 0.97 -3.08
CA GLY A 81 -9.06 1.30 -1.77
C GLY A 81 -8.14 1.05 -0.58
N VAL A 82 -6.83 0.86 -0.80
CA VAL A 82 -5.82 0.73 0.27
C VAL A 82 -5.16 2.08 0.51
N PRO A 83 -5.53 2.83 1.56
CA PRO A 83 -5.16 4.24 1.71
C PRO A 83 -3.67 4.48 1.93
N PHE A 84 -2.95 3.52 2.49
CA PHE A 84 -1.52 3.64 2.80
C PHE A 84 -0.60 3.04 1.72
N ALA A 85 -1.12 2.32 0.73
CA ALA A 85 -0.30 1.56 -0.22
C ALA A 85 0.75 2.43 -0.94
N ALA A 86 0.36 3.62 -1.38
CA ALA A 86 1.26 4.57 -2.05
C ALA A 86 2.22 5.28 -1.09
N GLN A 87 1.93 5.27 0.22
CA GLN A 87 2.69 5.98 1.24
C GLN A 87 3.78 5.10 1.87
N MET A 88 3.75 3.79 1.62
CA MET A 88 4.81 2.89 2.09
C MET A 88 6.13 3.14 1.34
N SER A 89 7.23 2.79 1.97
CA SER A 89 8.57 2.94 1.39
C SER A 89 9.30 1.59 1.37
N PRO A 90 9.44 0.96 0.20
CA PRO A 90 8.83 1.32 -1.09
C PRO A 90 7.30 1.18 -1.08
N PRO A 91 6.59 1.82 -2.03
CA PRO A 91 5.14 1.64 -2.19
C PRO A 91 4.78 0.17 -2.42
N VAL A 92 3.56 -0.21 -1.99
CA VAL A 92 3.03 -1.56 -2.26
C VAL A 92 2.91 -1.76 -3.77
N ALA A 93 3.45 -2.85 -4.27
CA ALA A 93 3.42 -3.16 -5.70
C ALA A 93 1.98 -3.42 -6.18
N ASP A 94 1.60 -2.82 -7.31
CA ASP A 94 0.42 -3.24 -8.08
C ASP A 94 0.75 -4.59 -8.72
N LEU A 95 0.03 -5.64 -8.32
CA LEU A 95 0.32 -7.00 -8.78
C LEU A 95 -0.02 -7.22 -10.26
N GLY A 96 -0.86 -6.37 -10.86
CA GLY A 96 -1.14 -6.38 -12.28
C GLY A 96 -0.07 -5.71 -13.14
N ASP A 97 0.89 -5.02 -12.55
CA ASP A 97 1.97 -4.38 -13.30
C ASP A 97 2.84 -5.39 -14.06
N LYS A 98 3.28 -4.99 -15.26
CA LYS A 98 4.16 -5.81 -16.11
C LYS A 98 5.42 -6.26 -15.40
N SER A 99 5.95 -5.46 -14.50
CA SER A 99 7.13 -5.80 -13.70
C SER A 99 6.88 -7.00 -12.79
N VAL A 100 5.72 -7.08 -12.15
CA VAL A 100 5.33 -8.21 -11.31
C VAL A 100 4.93 -9.41 -12.18
N GLN A 101 4.12 -9.18 -13.20
CA GLN A 101 3.64 -10.23 -14.11
C GLN A 101 4.77 -10.90 -14.93
N SER A 102 5.94 -10.26 -15.01
CA SER A 102 7.12 -10.83 -15.67
C SER A 102 7.91 -11.84 -14.83
N TYR A 103 7.65 -11.95 -13.53
CA TYR A 103 8.23 -13.02 -12.70
C TYR A 103 7.65 -14.37 -13.09
N SER A 104 8.46 -15.43 -13.01
CA SER A 104 7.94 -16.80 -13.13
C SER A 104 7.06 -17.15 -11.91
N ASP A 105 6.21 -18.16 -12.05
CA ASP A 105 5.39 -18.64 -10.93
C ASP A 105 6.25 -19.05 -9.73
N GLY A 106 7.35 -19.71 -9.99
CA GLY A 106 8.29 -20.08 -8.94
C GLY A 106 8.95 -18.88 -8.27
N GLN A 107 9.19 -17.78 -8.99
CA GLN A 107 9.66 -16.53 -8.39
C GLN A 107 8.60 -15.88 -7.52
N LEU A 108 7.33 -15.85 -7.97
CA LEU A 108 6.22 -15.37 -7.16
C LEU A 108 6.04 -16.24 -5.91
N LYS A 109 6.14 -17.56 -6.06
CA LYS A 109 6.13 -18.50 -4.94
C LYS A 109 7.22 -18.19 -3.92
N TRP A 110 8.44 -17.97 -4.38
CA TRP A 110 9.56 -17.63 -3.53
C TRP A 110 9.33 -16.31 -2.78
N ILE A 111 8.77 -15.30 -3.46
CA ILE A 111 8.41 -14.01 -2.86
C ILE A 111 7.34 -14.19 -1.77
N ILE A 112 6.29 -14.94 -2.04
CA ILE A 112 5.23 -15.22 -1.05
C ILE A 112 5.84 -15.95 0.16
N GLN A 113 6.66 -16.95 -0.08
CA GLN A 113 7.28 -17.76 0.97
C GLN A 113 8.19 -16.95 1.89
N ASN A 114 9.03 -16.08 1.32
CA ASN A 114 10.12 -15.43 2.05
C ASN A 114 9.86 -13.96 2.37
N GLY A 115 8.83 -13.36 1.76
CA GLY A 115 8.63 -11.91 1.79
C GLY A 115 9.71 -11.15 1.03
N ILE A 116 9.70 -9.83 1.17
CA ILE A 116 10.71 -8.96 0.55
C ILE A 116 11.38 -8.12 1.65
N ARG A 117 12.68 -8.33 1.86
CA ARG A 117 13.46 -7.57 2.85
C ARG A 117 13.37 -6.06 2.60
N PHE A 118 13.35 -5.30 3.67
CA PHE A 118 13.25 -3.83 3.66
C PHE A 118 11.95 -3.30 3.05
N THR A 119 10.89 -4.14 3.01
CA THR A 119 9.54 -3.75 2.66
C THR A 119 8.56 -4.21 3.74
N GLY A 120 7.30 -3.80 3.64
CA GLY A 120 6.24 -4.27 4.53
C GLY A 120 5.71 -5.66 4.19
N MET A 121 6.20 -6.33 3.14
CA MET A 121 5.70 -7.66 2.74
C MET A 121 6.33 -8.77 3.58
N PRO A 122 5.56 -9.44 4.44
CA PRO A 122 6.06 -10.56 5.24
C PRO A 122 6.24 -11.83 4.40
N GLY A 123 6.99 -12.79 4.92
CA GLY A 123 7.01 -14.15 4.39
C GLY A 123 5.89 -14.99 4.99
N TRP A 124 5.30 -15.86 4.18
CA TRP A 124 4.15 -16.71 4.52
C TRP A 124 4.53 -18.16 4.76
N ASN A 125 5.82 -18.48 4.77
CA ASN A 125 6.30 -19.83 5.08
C ASN A 125 5.86 -20.25 6.50
N GLY A 126 5.25 -21.43 6.62
CA GLY A 126 4.73 -21.94 7.88
C GLY A 126 3.41 -21.31 8.35
N ILE A 127 2.84 -20.35 7.60
CA ILE A 127 1.53 -19.74 7.83
C ILE A 127 0.54 -20.26 6.78
N LEU A 128 0.92 -20.22 5.51
CA LEU A 128 0.18 -20.79 4.40
C LEU A 128 0.81 -22.10 3.95
N GLU A 129 -0.05 -23.08 3.66
CA GLU A 129 0.39 -24.35 3.07
C GLU A 129 0.92 -24.15 1.65
N ASP A 130 1.69 -25.11 1.19
CA ASP A 130 2.37 -25.02 -0.11
C ASP A 130 1.37 -24.87 -1.27
N ASN A 131 0.29 -25.65 -1.24
CA ASN A 131 -0.77 -25.59 -2.26
C ASN A 131 -1.57 -24.28 -2.22
N GLU A 132 -1.79 -23.70 -1.05
CA GLU A 132 -2.46 -22.39 -0.90
C GLU A 132 -1.66 -21.29 -1.56
N GLN A 133 -0.33 -21.28 -1.33
CA GLN A 133 0.56 -20.33 -1.96
C GLN A 133 0.59 -20.48 -3.49
N TRP A 134 0.55 -21.70 -4.02
CA TRP A 134 0.46 -21.97 -5.45
C TRP A 134 -0.89 -21.55 -6.04
N ALA A 135 -1.98 -21.75 -5.32
CA ALA A 135 -3.31 -21.30 -5.73
C ALA A 135 -3.39 -19.76 -5.78
N ILE A 136 -2.79 -19.06 -4.82
CA ILE A 136 -2.69 -17.58 -4.82
C ILE A 136 -2.01 -17.08 -6.10
N ILE A 137 -1.00 -17.80 -6.61
CA ILE A 137 -0.30 -17.40 -7.84
C ILE A 137 -1.24 -17.50 -9.04
N HIS A 138 -2.09 -18.53 -9.14
CA HIS A 138 -3.10 -18.59 -10.18
C HIS A 138 -4.07 -17.40 -10.11
N TYR A 139 -4.48 -16.99 -8.91
CA TYR A 139 -5.28 -15.76 -8.76
C TYR A 139 -4.51 -14.52 -9.24
N ILE A 140 -3.24 -14.37 -8.86
CA ILE A 140 -2.40 -13.23 -9.30
C ILE A 140 -2.24 -13.19 -10.83
N ARG A 141 -2.28 -14.34 -11.52
CA ARG A 141 -2.25 -14.40 -13.00
C ARG A 141 -3.57 -13.99 -13.65
N HIS A 142 -4.68 -14.08 -12.93
CA HIS A 142 -6.04 -13.82 -13.42
C HIS A 142 -6.74 -12.73 -12.61
N LEU A 143 -6.01 -11.69 -12.20
CA LEU A 143 -6.57 -10.59 -11.44
C LEU A 143 -7.76 -9.95 -12.18
N PRO A 144 -8.82 -9.57 -11.45
CA PRO A 144 -9.92 -8.81 -12.02
C PRO A 144 -9.42 -7.41 -12.45
N THR A 145 -10.22 -6.75 -13.26
CA THR A 145 -9.92 -5.37 -13.67
C THR A 145 -9.80 -4.46 -12.45
N LYS A 146 -8.84 -3.56 -12.47
CA LYS A 146 -8.62 -2.59 -11.40
C LYS A 146 -9.90 -1.86 -11.01
N GLY A 147 -10.22 -1.89 -9.73
CA GLY A 147 -11.44 -1.28 -9.17
C GLY A 147 -12.69 -2.15 -9.23
N ALA A 148 -12.66 -3.32 -9.89
CA ALA A 148 -13.86 -4.15 -10.10
C ALA A 148 -14.45 -4.70 -8.78
N LEU A 149 -13.65 -4.89 -7.76
CA LEU A 149 -14.07 -5.46 -6.47
C LEU A 149 -14.25 -4.42 -5.36
N GLY A 150 -13.97 -3.15 -5.65
CA GLY A 150 -14.02 -2.09 -4.64
C GLY A 150 -12.92 -2.17 -3.58
N PRO A 151 -13.02 -1.34 -2.51
CA PRO A 151 -12.08 -1.36 -1.40
C PRO A 151 -12.26 -2.60 -0.52
N PRO A 152 -11.20 -3.04 0.19
CA PRO A 152 -11.34 -4.03 1.25
C PRO A 152 -12.33 -3.58 2.33
N PRO A 153 -13.17 -4.49 2.88
CA PRO A 153 -14.21 -4.15 3.85
C PRO A 153 -13.71 -3.34 5.06
N VAL A 154 -12.51 -3.67 5.55
CA VAL A 154 -11.89 -2.97 6.69
C VAL A 154 -11.67 -1.47 6.44
N PHE A 155 -11.53 -1.04 5.19
CA PHE A 155 -11.34 0.38 4.86
C PHE A 155 -12.67 1.07 4.52
N SER A 156 -13.64 0.36 3.93
CA SER A 156 -14.98 0.90 3.66
C SER A 156 -15.76 1.17 4.95
N GLU A 157 -15.72 0.27 5.90
CA GLU A 157 -16.36 0.45 7.21
C GLU A 157 -15.74 1.59 8.02
N ALA A 158 -14.45 1.82 7.90
CA ALA A 158 -13.77 2.94 8.55
C ALA A 158 -14.22 4.30 7.98
N GLU A 159 -14.43 4.40 6.67
CA GLU A 159 -14.95 5.61 6.03
C GLU A 159 -16.39 5.91 6.48
N GLU A 160 -17.27 4.90 6.54
CA GLU A 160 -18.63 5.07 7.02
C GLU A 160 -18.69 5.57 8.49
N GLN A 161 -17.83 5.04 9.36
CA GLN A 161 -17.75 5.49 10.76
C GLN A 161 -17.26 6.93 10.89
N HIS A 162 -16.33 7.37 10.06
CA HIS A 162 -15.88 8.77 10.05
C HIS A 162 -16.96 9.72 9.57
N HIS A 163 -17.75 9.38 8.55
CA HIS A 163 -18.87 10.19 8.08
C HIS A 163 -19.95 10.35 9.17
N HIS A 164 -20.32 9.28 9.85
CA HIS A 164 -21.29 9.36 10.96
C HIS A 164 -20.76 10.17 12.15
N ALA A 165 -19.47 10.12 12.44
CA ALA A 165 -18.86 10.93 13.51
C ALA A 165 -18.86 12.44 13.16
N GLU A 166 -18.61 12.80 11.91
CA GLU A 166 -18.64 14.18 11.44
C GLU A 166 -20.06 14.76 11.37
N GLU A 167 -21.05 13.96 10.93
CA GLU A 167 -22.46 14.36 10.95
C GLU A 167 -22.97 14.55 12.38
N GLY A 168 -22.61 13.66 13.30
CA GLY A 168 -22.95 13.79 14.72
C GLY A 168 -22.33 15.03 15.36
N ALA A 169 -21.12 15.40 15.00
CA ALA A 169 -20.44 16.60 15.49
C ALA A 169 -21.08 17.89 14.93
N ARG A 170 -21.50 17.90 13.66
CA ARG A 170 -22.20 19.06 13.05
C ARG A 170 -23.59 19.28 13.64
N SER A 171 -24.36 18.21 13.83
CA SER A 171 -25.69 18.30 14.43
C SER A 171 -25.64 18.77 15.89
N GLY A 172 -24.61 18.44 16.64
CA GLY A 172 -24.38 18.92 18.01
C GLY A 172 -24.10 20.43 18.09
N GLN A 173 -23.37 21.00 17.11
CA GLN A 173 -23.07 22.43 17.04
C GLN A 173 -24.28 23.29 16.67
N GLU A 174 -25.17 22.80 15.81
CA GLU A 174 -26.41 23.54 15.44
C GLU A 174 -27.36 23.63 16.59
N HIS A 175 -27.45 22.65 17.51
CA HIS A 175 -28.30 22.70 18.69
C HIS A 175 -27.77 23.61 19.80
N GLU A 176 -26.47 23.84 19.90
CA GLU A 176 -25.87 24.71 20.92
C GLU A 176 -26.08 26.19 20.59
N HIS A 177 -26.04 26.56 19.29
CA HIS A 177 -26.25 27.95 18.85
C HIS A 177 -27.68 28.44 18.96
N SER A 178 -28.67 27.54 19.10
CA SER A 178 -30.09 27.88 19.26
C SER A 178 -30.52 28.14 20.72
N ARG A 179 -29.63 27.88 21.68
CA ARG A 179 -29.93 28.06 23.13
C ARG A 179 -29.47 29.38 23.73
N GLU A 180 -28.69 30.18 23.02
CA GLU A 180 -28.17 31.47 23.50
C GLU A 180 -28.88 32.68 22.87
N GLN A 181 -30.22 32.75 22.97
CA GLN A 181 -30.92 34.03 22.81
C GLN A 181 -31.68 34.37 24.11
N PRO A 182 -31.18 35.34 24.90
CA PRO A 182 -31.94 35.83 26.05
C PRO A 182 -33.11 36.70 25.57
N HIS A 183 -34.32 36.26 25.86
CA HIS A 183 -35.55 37.06 25.73
C HIS A 183 -35.45 38.25 26.70
N SER A 184 -35.13 39.43 26.21
CA SER A 184 -35.34 40.70 26.89
C SER A 184 -36.81 41.14 26.70
N GLN A 185 -37.62 40.97 27.72
CA GLN A 185 -38.95 41.56 27.80
C GLN A 185 -38.84 43.05 28.10
N PRO A 186 -39.61 43.94 27.46
CA PRO A 186 -39.69 45.34 27.86
C PRO A 186 -40.66 45.49 29.03
N GLU A 187 -40.19 46.08 30.15
CA GLU A 187 -41.02 46.55 31.25
C GLU A 187 -41.87 47.73 30.79
N HIS A 188 -43.17 47.56 30.85
CA HIS A 188 -44.15 48.68 30.87
C HIS A 188 -44.26 49.24 32.27
N LYS A 189 -43.86 50.51 32.49
CA LYS A 189 -44.23 51.31 33.64
C LYS A 189 -45.49 52.09 33.36
N HIS A 190 -46.50 51.98 34.29
CA HIS A 190 -47.47 52.98 34.61
C HIS A 190 -47.00 53.81 35.76
#